data_a35261f09bbd2e3531c06a53335af0b2
#
_entry.id   a35261f09bbd2e3531c06a53335af0b2
#
_cell.length_a   1.000
_cell.length_b   1.000
_cell.length_c   1.000
_cell.angle_alpha   90.00
_cell.angle_beta   90.00
_cell.angle_gamma   90.00
#
_symmetry.space_group_name_H-M   'P 1'
#
loop_
_entity.id
_entity.type
_entity.pdbx_description
1 polymer ?
#
loop_
_entity_poly.entity_id
_entity_poly.type
_entity_poly.pdbx_seq_one_letter_code
_entity_poly.pdbx_strand_id
1 'polypeptide(L)'
;SNMGYHGTTAQTFTLQLEGRGEYRFSDLKVIVQPMDSYGENYVKLQECRSTDTQINGNYVQGTVVTGTDRMLCIAIPYQKGWKAWVNGKETKIVKANGMYMAIPLKAGGNGIILHYTIPGLKEGAMVSGITILSLGVFGIVQIYQKKRKKDAR
;
A
#
# COMPACT_ATOMS: atom_id res chain seq x y z
N SER A 1 -17.67 14.48 -6.33
CA SER A 1 -16.84 15.61 -6.78
C SER A 1 -16.45 16.46 -5.59
N ASN A 2 -15.20 16.91 -5.51
CA ASN A 2 -14.75 17.87 -4.49
C ASN A 2 -15.02 19.28 -5.03
N MET A 3 -15.81 20.04 -4.31
CA MET A 3 -16.25 21.38 -4.71
C MET A 3 -15.40 22.51 -4.09
N GLY A 4 -14.32 22.17 -3.38
CA GLY A 4 -13.40 23.13 -2.79
C GLY A 4 -13.86 23.71 -1.45
N TYR A 5 -13.11 24.71 -0.96
CA TYR A 5 -13.41 25.45 0.26
C TYR A 5 -14.27 26.67 -0.07
N HIS A 6 -15.40 26.75 0.56
CA HIS A 6 -16.31 27.90 0.47
C HIS A 6 -16.60 28.38 1.89
N GLY A 7 -16.24 29.61 2.20
CA GLY A 7 -16.51 30.20 3.49
C GLY A 7 -18.00 30.28 3.83
N THR A 8 -18.47 31.39 4.38
CA THR A 8 -19.86 31.59 4.81
C THR A 8 -20.81 32.00 3.66
N THR A 9 -20.32 32.09 2.42
CA THR A 9 -21.10 32.53 1.27
C THR A 9 -21.92 31.38 0.69
N ALA A 10 -23.21 31.62 0.44
CA ALA A 10 -24.06 30.66 -0.28
C ALA A 10 -23.50 30.36 -1.67
N GLN A 11 -23.42 29.10 -2.01
CA GLN A 11 -22.91 28.61 -3.30
C GLN A 11 -24.02 27.92 -4.09
N THR A 12 -24.04 28.17 -5.38
CA THR A 12 -24.94 27.48 -6.31
C THR A 12 -24.12 26.47 -7.12
N PHE A 13 -24.56 25.24 -7.13
CA PHE A 13 -23.95 24.16 -7.92
C PHE A 13 -24.86 23.83 -9.09
N THR A 14 -24.30 23.79 -10.30
CA THR A 14 -25.01 23.37 -11.48
C THR A 14 -24.50 22.00 -11.91
N LEU A 15 -25.39 21.02 -11.97
CA LEU A 15 -25.09 19.70 -12.53
C LEU A 15 -25.55 19.67 -13.98
N GLN A 16 -24.62 19.68 -14.90
CA GLN A 16 -24.90 19.57 -16.33
C GLN A 16 -24.67 18.12 -16.76
N LEU A 17 -25.71 17.53 -17.35
CA LEU A 17 -25.66 16.18 -17.87
C LEU A 17 -25.55 16.25 -19.40
N GLU A 18 -24.52 15.61 -19.92
CA GLU A 18 -24.28 15.55 -21.37
C GLU A 18 -24.93 14.29 -21.95
N GLY A 19 -25.66 14.47 -23.05
CA GLY A 19 -26.29 13.38 -23.76
C GLY A 19 -27.83 13.36 -23.63
N ARG A 20 -28.48 12.62 -24.56
CA ARG A 20 -29.90 12.36 -24.52
C ARG A 20 -30.17 11.06 -23.79
N GLY A 21 -30.93 11.10 -22.70
CA GLY A 21 -31.25 9.92 -21.91
C GLY A 21 -32.12 10.25 -20.70
N GLU A 22 -32.69 9.24 -20.08
CA GLU A 22 -33.40 9.35 -18.80
C GLU A 22 -32.41 9.12 -17.68
N TYR A 23 -32.20 10.10 -16.82
CA TYR A 23 -31.32 10.03 -15.67
C TYR A 23 -32.16 9.91 -14.40
N ARG A 24 -31.94 8.83 -13.63
CA ARG A 24 -32.62 8.61 -12.35
C ARG A 24 -31.65 8.80 -11.21
N PHE A 25 -31.93 9.73 -10.33
CA PHE A 25 -31.16 9.96 -9.10
C PHE A 25 -31.95 9.37 -7.92
N SER A 26 -31.36 8.41 -7.22
CA SER A 26 -31.95 7.82 -6.02
C SER A 26 -31.62 8.62 -4.75
N ASP A 27 -30.46 9.28 -4.74
CA ASP A 27 -29.98 10.01 -3.56
C ASP A 27 -28.96 11.08 -4.00
N LEU A 28 -29.26 12.35 -3.72
CA LEU A 28 -28.33 13.47 -3.90
C LEU A 28 -27.99 14.04 -2.52
N LYS A 29 -26.74 13.86 -2.09
CA LYS A 29 -26.25 14.38 -0.83
C LYS A 29 -25.13 15.39 -1.05
N VAL A 30 -25.27 16.55 -0.44
CA VAL A 30 -24.18 17.50 -0.27
C VAL A 30 -23.62 17.31 1.14
N ILE A 31 -22.35 16.90 1.23
CA ILE A 31 -21.66 16.74 2.49
C ILE A 31 -20.79 17.97 2.71
N VAL A 32 -21.04 18.71 3.78
CA VAL A 32 -20.24 19.85 4.20
C VAL A 32 -19.35 19.41 5.36
N GLN A 33 -18.06 19.61 5.23
CA GLN A 33 -17.10 19.36 6.30
C GLN A 33 -16.69 20.70 6.92
N PRO A 34 -16.92 20.91 8.24
CA PRO A 34 -16.46 22.11 8.91
C PRO A 34 -14.92 22.14 8.93
N MET A 35 -14.35 23.29 8.59
CA MET A 35 -12.89 23.49 8.49
C MET A 35 -12.34 24.40 9.62
N ASP A 36 -13.18 24.79 10.57
CA ASP A 36 -12.83 25.76 11.62
C ASP A 36 -11.64 25.30 12.48
N SER A 37 -11.56 24.01 12.76
CA SER A 37 -10.45 23.41 13.52
C SER A 37 -9.31 22.87 12.63
N TYR A 38 -9.35 23.10 11.32
CA TYR A 38 -8.36 22.51 10.39
C TYR A 38 -6.94 22.98 10.71
N GLY A 39 -6.75 24.29 10.93
CA GLY A 39 -5.44 24.86 11.24
C GLY A 39 -4.83 24.29 12.51
N GLU A 40 -5.61 24.21 13.58
CA GLU A 40 -5.16 23.64 14.86
C GLU A 40 -4.82 22.15 14.73
N ASN A 41 -5.66 21.38 14.04
CA ASN A 41 -5.44 19.97 13.83
C ASN A 41 -4.21 19.74 12.95
N TYR A 42 -3.97 20.58 11.95
CA TYR A 42 -2.78 20.51 11.10
C TYR A 42 -1.50 20.73 11.93
N VAL A 43 -1.46 21.73 12.80
CA VAL A 43 -0.31 21.96 13.69
C VAL A 43 -0.06 20.76 14.58
N LYS A 44 -1.10 20.22 15.24
CA LYS A 44 -1.00 19.02 16.08
C LYS A 44 -0.48 17.78 15.32
N LEU A 45 -0.83 17.64 14.05
CA LEU A 45 -0.33 16.55 13.21
C LEU A 45 1.15 16.76 12.84
N GLN A 46 1.58 18.00 12.63
CA GLN A 46 2.98 18.31 12.31
C GLN A 46 3.95 18.02 13.47
N GLU A 47 3.50 18.13 14.71
CA GLU A 47 4.30 17.84 15.91
C GLU A 47 4.80 16.38 15.96
N CYS A 48 4.08 15.44 15.35
CA CYS A 48 4.34 14.01 15.40
C CYS A 48 4.66 13.42 14.02
N ARG A 49 5.23 14.22 13.13
CA ARG A 49 5.64 13.72 11.81
C ARG A 49 6.90 12.87 11.88
N SER A 50 7.10 12.02 10.90
CA SER A 50 8.34 11.28 10.74
C SER A 50 9.50 12.21 10.39
N THR A 51 10.64 11.98 11.01
CA THR A 51 11.93 12.57 10.66
C THR A 51 12.81 11.51 10.01
N ASP A 52 13.83 11.95 9.26
CA ASP A 52 14.83 11.07 8.62
C ASP A 52 14.20 9.96 7.76
N THR A 53 13.09 10.30 7.09
CA THR A 53 12.41 9.32 6.23
C THR A 53 13.24 9.03 5.00
N GLN A 54 13.58 7.76 4.82
CA GLN A 54 14.28 7.25 3.65
C GLN A 54 13.39 6.24 2.93
N ILE A 55 13.30 6.38 1.61
CA ILE A 55 12.52 5.49 0.75
C ILE A 55 13.47 4.91 -0.29
N ASN A 56 13.60 3.60 -0.31
CA ASN A 56 14.43 2.90 -1.27
C ASN A 56 13.68 1.69 -1.84
N GLY A 57 13.07 1.88 -3.01
CA GLY A 57 12.28 0.85 -3.69
C GLY A 57 11.15 0.31 -2.80
N ASN A 58 11.30 -0.92 -2.34
CA ASN A 58 10.34 -1.63 -1.50
C ASN A 58 10.58 -1.47 0.03
N TYR A 59 11.45 -0.55 0.41
CA TYR A 59 11.89 -0.33 1.78
C TYR A 59 11.64 1.12 2.19
N VAL A 60 11.02 1.33 3.33
CA VAL A 60 10.79 2.66 3.93
C VAL A 60 11.24 2.62 5.38
N GLN A 61 12.02 3.59 5.78
CA GLN A 61 12.41 3.75 7.19
C GLN A 61 12.27 5.20 7.63
N GLY A 62 12.10 5.40 8.93
CA GLY A 62 12.02 6.72 9.53
C GLY A 62 11.89 6.65 11.03
N THR A 63 11.97 7.79 11.68
CA THR A 63 11.81 7.91 13.12
C THR A 63 10.63 8.83 13.44
N VAL A 64 9.84 8.44 14.43
CA VAL A 64 8.73 9.25 14.94
C VAL A 64 8.80 9.31 16.45
N VAL A 65 8.73 10.51 17.02
CA VAL A 65 8.67 10.71 18.46
C VAL A 65 7.24 11.13 18.81
N THR A 66 6.63 10.44 19.77
CA THR A 66 5.27 10.75 20.23
C THR A 66 5.22 10.88 21.74
N GLY A 67 4.43 11.81 22.26
CA GLY A 67 4.22 11.98 23.71
C GLY A 67 3.27 10.94 24.31
N THR A 68 2.44 10.29 23.51
CA THR A 68 1.42 9.31 23.91
C THR A 68 1.33 8.17 22.91
N ASP A 69 0.69 7.08 23.29
CA ASP A 69 0.37 6.00 22.36
C ASP A 69 -0.52 6.52 21.21
N ARG A 70 -0.12 6.29 19.97
CA ARG A 70 -0.81 6.81 18.77
C ARG A 70 -0.79 5.80 17.62
N MET A 71 -1.60 6.08 16.62
CA MET A 71 -1.54 5.40 15.32
C MET A 71 -0.80 6.30 14.33
N LEU A 72 0.27 5.81 13.74
CA LEU A 72 0.92 6.46 12.60
C LEU A 72 0.17 6.08 11.33
N CYS A 73 -0.44 7.06 10.68
CA CYS A 73 -1.01 6.88 9.35
C CYS A 73 0.06 7.14 8.29
N ILE A 74 0.21 6.20 7.38
CA ILE A 74 1.21 6.23 6.32
C ILE A 74 0.47 6.34 4.99
N ALA A 75 0.76 7.38 4.21
CA ALA A 75 0.11 7.68 2.93
C ALA A 75 0.54 6.70 1.81
N ILE A 76 0.59 5.41 2.14
CA ILE A 76 0.83 4.31 1.21
C ILE A 76 -0.44 3.44 1.21
N PRO A 77 -0.97 3.07 0.02
CA PRO A 77 -2.14 2.21 -0.07
C PRO A 77 -1.93 0.87 0.65
N TYR A 78 -2.95 0.46 1.44
CA TYR A 78 -2.91 -0.83 2.12
C TYR A 78 -2.95 -1.97 1.10
N GLN A 79 -1.87 -2.76 1.04
CA GLN A 79 -1.75 -3.93 0.18
C GLN A 79 -1.16 -5.11 0.95
N LYS A 80 -1.55 -6.33 0.56
CA LYS A 80 -0.89 -7.54 1.02
C LYS A 80 0.58 -7.51 0.58
N GLY A 81 1.49 -7.95 1.45
CA GLY A 81 2.93 -7.96 1.16
C GLY A 81 3.72 -6.91 1.94
N TRP A 82 3.09 -5.88 2.48
CA TRP A 82 3.73 -4.99 3.42
C TRP A 82 3.89 -5.63 4.80
N LYS A 83 5.06 -5.49 5.37
CA LYS A 83 5.39 -5.79 6.76
C LYS A 83 5.96 -4.56 7.42
N ALA A 84 5.69 -4.40 8.71
CA ALA A 84 6.18 -3.27 9.51
C ALA A 84 6.89 -3.74 10.77
N TRP A 85 7.93 -3.03 11.14
CA TRP A 85 8.62 -3.18 12.41
C TRP A 85 8.71 -1.83 13.10
N VAL A 86 8.45 -1.83 14.41
CA VAL A 86 8.63 -0.68 15.29
C VAL A 86 9.65 -1.07 16.34
N ASN A 87 10.75 -0.33 16.42
CA ASN A 87 11.87 -0.62 17.33
C ASN A 87 12.38 -2.08 17.20
N GLY A 88 12.46 -2.59 15.96
CA GLY A 88 12.89 -3.94 15.65
C GLY A 88 11.86 -5.05 15.88
N LYS A 89 10.68 -4.73 16.43
CA LYS A 89 9.60 -5.71 16.67
C LYS A 89 8.55 -5.62 15.56
N GLU A 90 8.24 -6.77 14.95
CA GLU A 90 7.18 -6.84 13.93
C GLU A 90 5.84 -6.39 14.52
N THR A 91 5.15 -5.50 13.81
CA THR A 91 3.88 -4.92 14.23
C THR A 91 2.82 -5.07 13.15
N LYS A 92 1.56 -5.13 13.58
CA LYS A 92 0.43 -5.31 12.66
C LYS A 92 0.14 -4.01 11.92
N ILE A 93 0.05 -4.10 10.60
CA ILE A 93 -0.46 -3.03 9.76
C ILE A 93 -1.99 -3.13 9.71
N VAL A 94 -2.67 -2.01 9.91
CA VAL A 94 -4.12 -1.91 9.77
C VAL A 94 -4.48 -0.93 8.65
N LYS A 95 -5.66 -1.08 8.08
CA LYS A 95 -6.18 -0.16 7.08
C LYS A 95 -6.77 1.06 7.76
N ALA A 96 -6.40 2.26 7.32
CA ALA A 96 -6.85 3.53 7.85
C ALA A 96 -7.26 4.49 6.72
N ASN A 97 -8.08 5.48 7.05
CA ASN A 97 -8.56 6.52 6.12
C ASN A 97 -9.03 5.95 4.77
N GLY A 98 -9.79 4.86 4.82
CA GLY A 98 -10.35 4.20 3.64
C GLY A 98 -9.36 3.37 2.83
N MET A 99 -8.12 3.82 2.62
CA MET A 99 -7.17 3.14 1.73
C MET A 99 -5.73 3.05 2.24
N TYR A 100 -5.34 3.83 3.24
CA TYR A 100 -3.95 3.91 3.69
C TYR A 100 -3.60 2.87 4.75
N MET A 101 -2.31 2.75 5.03
CA MET A 101 -1.80 1.92 6.11
C MET A 101 -1.67 2.71 7.41
N ALA A 102 -1.87 2.05 8.55
CA ALA A 102 -1.50 2.60 9.84
C ALA A 102 -0.86 1.53 10.73
N ILE A 103 0.03 1.97 11.60
CA ILE A 103 0.72 1.14 12.58
C ILE A 103 0.63 1.77 13.98
N PRO A 104 0.49 0.97 15.06
CA PRO A 104 0.48 1.48 16.41
C PRO A 104 1.91 1.88 16.84
N LEU A 105 2.02 3.05 17.46
CA LEU A 105 3.23 3.55 18.09
C LEU A 105 3.02 3.71 19.59
N LYS A 106 4.07 3.48 20.36
CA LYS A 106 4.11 3.77 21.80
C LYS A 106 4.67 5.16 22.07
N ALA A 107 4.33 5.72 23.22
CA ALA A 107 4.96 6.95 23.69
C ALA A 107 6.49 6.81 23.69
N GLY A 108 7.18 7.87 23.25
CA GLY A 108 8.63 7.90 23.10
C GLY A 108 9.09 7.84 21.64
N GLY A 109 10.36 7.53 21.46
CA GLY A 109 11.00 7.39 20.15
C GLY A 109 10.66 6.04 19.51
N ASN A 110 10.23 6.07 18.25
CA ASN A 110 9.87 4.89 17.47
C ASN A 110 10.67 4.88 16.17
N GLY A 111 11.61 3.96 16.04
CA GLY A 111 12.26 3.62 14.77
C GLY A 111 11.36 2.69 13.97
N ILE A 112 11.00 3.10 12.76
CA ILE A 112 10.02 2.42 11.91
C ILE A 112 10.70 1.89 10.68
N ILE A 113 10.38 0.65 10.33
CA ILE A 113 10.80 0.00 9.10
C ILE A 113 9.57 -0.61 8.44
N LEU A 114 9.39 -0.33 7.16
CA LEU A 114 8.40 -0.99 6.31
C LEU A 114 9.11 -1.69 5.16
N HIS A 115 8.72 -2.91 4.89
CA HIS A 115 9.26 -3.67 3.76
C HIS A 115 8.12 -4.31 2.97
N TYR A 116 8.16 -4.14 1.66
CA TYR A 116 7.20 -4.74 0.75
C TYR A 116 7.80 -5.96 0.06
N THR A 117 7.07 -7.05 0.06
CA THR A 117 7.40 -8.25 -0.71
C THR A 117 6.23 -8.58 -1.60
N ILE A 118 6.48 -8.78 -2.89
CA ILE A 118 5.43 -9.15 -3.85
C ILE A 118 4.85 -10.51 -3.45
N PRO A 119 3.54 -10.59 -3.14
CA PRO A 119 2.91 -11.86 -2.82
C PRO A 119 3.02 -12.86 -3.97
N GLY A 120 3.34 -14.10 -3.68
CA GLY A 120 3.48 -15.16 -4.68
C GLY A 120 4.81 -15.18 -5.44
N LEU A 121 5.71 -14.21 -5.23
CA LEU A 121 6.99 -14.18 -5.97
C LEU A 121 7.87 -15.40 -5.64
N LYS A 122 7.96 -15.78 -4.37
CA LYS A 122 8.76 -16.94 -3.94
C LYS A 122 8.18 -18.24 -4.45
N GLU A 123 6.87 -18.38 -4.35
CA GLU A 123 6.12 -19.54 -4.81
C GLU A 123 6.24 -19.68 -6.34
N GLY A 124 6.08 -18.59 -7.08
CA GLY A 124 6.25 -18.58 -8.53
C GLY A 124 7.67 -18.93 -8.96
N ALA A 125 8.68 -18.42 -8.28
CA ALA A 125 10.07 -18.73 -8.54
C ALA A 125 10.39 -20.23 -8.30
N MET A 126 9.83 -20.83 -7.24
CA MET A 126 9.99 -22.25 -6.96
C MET A 126 9.37 -23.12 -8.08
N VAL A 127 8.14 -22.82 -8.49
CA VAL A 127 7.46 -23.54 -9.57
C VAL A 127 8.26 -23.44 -10.86
N SER A 128 8.71 -22.25 -11.22
CA SER A 128 9.55 -22.03 -12.42
C SER A 128 10.86 -22.82 -12.33
N GLY A 129 11.52 -22.82 -11.19
CA GLY A 129 12.76 -23.59 -10.98
C GLY A 129 12.56 -25.10 -11.16
N ILE A 130 11.50 -25.65 -10.56
CA ILE A 130 11.16 -27.07 -10.71
C ILE A 130 10.88 -27.42 -12.18
N THR A 131 10.15 -26.56 -12.88
CA THR A 131 9.82 -26.76 -14.29
C THR A 131 11.08 -26.79 -15.17
N ILE A 132 11.99 -25.83 -14.96
CA ILE A 132 13.27 -25.76 -15.69
C ILE A 132 14.10 -27.04 -15.45
N LEU A 133 14.22 -27.48 -14.19
CA LEU A 133 14.95 -28.69 -13.84
C LEU A 133 14.33 -29.91 -14.50
N SER A 134 13.01 -30.04 -14.46
CA SER A 134 12.30 -31.15 -15.07
C SER A 134 12.53 -31.24 -16.59
N LEU A 135 12.46 -30.09 -17.28
CA LEU A 135 12.76 -30.03 -18.72
C LEU A 135 14.22 -30.33 -19.02
N GLY A 136 15.14 -29.88 -18.17
CA GLY A 136 16.55 -30.22 -18.28
C GLY A 136 16.83 -31.74 -18.20
N VAL A 137 16.26 -32.38 -17.17
CA VAL A 137 16.37 -33.84 -16.99
C VAL A 137 15.76 -34.58 -18.18
N PHE A 138 14.57 -34.17 -18.61
CA PHE A 138 13.92 -34.76 -19.78
C PHE A 138 14.77 -34.63 -21.04
N GLY A 139 15.36 -33.45 -21.29
CA GLY A 139 16.27 -33.26 -22.43
C GLY A 139 17.51 -34.13 -22.37
N ILE A 140 18.13 -34.28 -21.20
CA ILE A 140 19.29 -35.15 -21.00
C ILE A 140 18.92 -36.62 -21.30
N VAL A 141 17.79 -37.11 -20.77
CA VAL A 141 17.31 -38.47 -21.02
C VAL A 141 17.09 -38.74 -22.51
N GLN A 142 16.49 -37.78 -23.23
CA GLN A 142 16.29 -37.89 -24.68
C GLN A 142 17.63 -38.00 -25.45
N ILE A 143 18.62 -37.20 -25.07
CA ILE A 143 19.95 -37.21 -25.67
C ILE A 143 20.63 -38.58 -25.42
N TYR A 144 20.58 -39.09 -24.20
CA TYR A 144 21.13 -40.41 -23.84
C TYR A 144 20.46 -41.54 -24.62
N GLN A 145 19.13 -41.55 -24.72
CA GLN A 145 18.39 -42.55 -25.48
C GLN A 145 18.73 -42.52 -26.97
N LYS A 146 18.88 -41.31 -27.56
CA LYS A 146 19.24 -41.15 -28.96
C LYS A 146 20.66 -41.67 -29.25
N LYS A 147 21.61 -41.39 -28.34
CA LYS A 147 22.99 -41.89 -28.46
C LYS A 147 23.05 -43.43 -28.39
N ARG A 148 22.35 -44.03 -27.42
CA ARG A 148 22.30 -45.49 -27.26
C ARG A 148 21.71 -46.22 -28.45
N LYS A 149 20.69 -45.63 -29.12
CA LYS A 149 20.12 -46.18 -30.34
C LYS A 149 21.05 -46.08 -31.55
N LYS A 150 21.98 -45.12 -31.55
CA LYS A 150 22.97 -44.94 -32.62
C LYS A 150 24.13 -45.91 -32.50
N ASP A 151 24.55 -46.24 -31.28
CA ASP A 151 25.63 -47.17 -30.98
C ASP A 151 25.21 -48.64 -31.09
N ALA A 152 23.90 -48.93 -31.20
CA ALA A 152 23.32 -50.26 -31.34
C ALA A 152 22.98 -50.64 -32.83
N ARG A 153 23.37 -49.80 -33.78
CA ARG A 153 23.24 -50.02 -35.22
C ARG A 153 24.62 -50.14 -35.89
#